data_6d7712e70696e1661c5a90000f4d53ef
#
_entry.id   6d7712e70696e1661c5a90000f4d53ef
#
_cell.length_a   1.000
_cell.length_b   1.000
_cell.length_c   1.000
_cell.angle_alpha   90.00
_cell.angle_beta   90.00
_cell.angle_gamma   90.00
#
_symmetry.space_group_name_H-M   'P 1'
#
loop_
_entity.id
_entity.type
_entity.pdbx_description
1 polymer ?
#
loop_
_entity_poly.entity_id
_entity_poly.type
_entity_poly.pdbx_seq_one_letter_code
_entity_poly.pdbx_strand_id
1 'polypeptide(L)'
;MKKKILISAICAVVVFALSISIFWYYHPTYYKYNDHFIIGNTAEEIIEEYGKFSVVRRNEAGEMFCGVYKIRDNTPELIMSYDNSLWYEIYFEDGIAISVRLQRGWYGG
;
A
#
# COMPACT_ATOMS: atom_id res chain seq x y z
N MET A 1 -10.29 -30.42 -35.81
CA MET A 1 -8.97 -29.82 -35.57
C MET A 1 -9.07 -28.33 -35.29
N LYS A 2 -9.80 -27.55 -36.10
CA LYS A 2 -9.90 -26.09 -35.86
C LYS A 2 -10.52 -25.73 -34.49
N LYS A 3 -11.49 -26.50 -34.02
CA LYS A 3 -12.14 -26.25 -32.71
C LYS A 3 -11.18 -26.46 -31.55
N LYS A 4 -10.29 -27.46 -31.61
CA LYS A 4 -9.32 -27.71 -30.52
C LYS A 4 -8.26 -26.59 -30.46
N ILE A 5 -7.82 -26.08 -31.60
CA ILE A 5 -6.86 -24.97 -31.65
C ILE A 5 -7.51 -23.71 -31.09
N LEU A 6 -8.76 -23.44 -31.45
CA LEU A 6 -9.48 -22.27 -30.97
C LEU A 6 -9.69 -22.32 -29.46
N ILE A 7 -10.10 -23.47 -28.91
CA ILE A 7 -10.28 -23.66 -27.47
C ILE A 7 -8.96 -23.48 -26.75
N SER A 8 -7.86 -24.04 -27.25
CA SER A 8 -6.52 -23.88 -26.67
C SER A 8 -6.09 -22.42 -26.65
N ALA A 9 -6.34 -21.68 -27.73
CA ALA A 9 -6.00 -20.27 -27.82
C ALA A 9 -6.82 -19.44 -26.82
N ILE A 10 -8.10 -19.72 -26.68
CA ILE A 10 -8.97 -19.04 -25.72
C ILE A 10 -8.49 -19.31 -24.29
N CYS A 11 -8.18 -20.57 -23.95
CA CYS A 11 -7.68 -20.95 -22.64
C CYS A 11 -6.35 -20.24 -22.31
N ALA A 12 -5.44 -20.15 -23.28
CA ALA A 12 -4.17 -19.46 -23.11
C ALA A 12 -4.37 -17.97 -22.82
N VAL A 13 -5.28 -17.32 -23.55
CA VAL A 13 -5.60 -15.91 -23.35
C VAL A 13 -6.20 -15.68 -21.95
N VAL A 14 -7.13 -16.52 -21.53
CA VAL A 14 -7.77 -16.43 -20.21
C VAL A 14 -6.73 -16.60 -19.09
N VAL A 15 -5.87 -17.60 -19.18
CA VAL A 15 -4.81 -17.84 -18.20
C VAL A 15 -3.84 -16.66 -18.14
N PHE A 16 -3.47 -16.12 -19.28
CA PHE A 16 -2.56 -14.96 -19.35
C PHE A 16 -3.20 -13.72 -18.71
N ALA A 17 -4.48 -13.46 -19.02
CA ALA A 17 -5.22 -12.34 -18.46
C ALA A 17 -5.37 -12.46 -16.94
N LEU A 18 -5.66 -13.66 -16.43
CA LEU A 18 -5.76 -13.93 -15.00
C LEU A 18 -4.41 -13.73 -14.32
N SER A 19 -3.33 -14.19 -14.92
CA SER A 19 -1.97 -14.02 -14.39
C SER A 19 -1.58 -12.56 -14.28
N ILE A 20 -1.88 -11.75 -15.29
CA ILE A 20 -1.63 -10.31 -15.28
C ILE A 20 -2.47 -9.64 -14.18
N SER A 21 -3.76 -10.00 -14.07
CA SER A 21 -4.65 -9.43 -13.06
C SER A 21 -4.16 -9.73 -11.65
N ILE A 22 -3.73 -10.96 -11.39
CA ILE A 22 -3.17 -11.36 -10.09
C ILE A 22 -1.88 -10.59 -9.82
N PHE A 23 -1.00 -10.48 -10.80
CA PHE A 23 0.26 -9.74 -10.67
C PHE A 23 0.00 -8.28 -10.31
N TRP A 24 -0.93 -7.61 -11.03
CA TRP A 24 -1.29 -6.22 -10.75
C TRP A 24 -1.89 -6.05 -9.35
N TYR A 25 -2.74 -6.99 -8.91
CA TYR A 25 -3.36 -6.92 -7.59
C TYR A 25 -2.35 -7.04 -6.46
N TYR A 26 -1.39 -7.96 -6.57
CA TYR A 26 -0.40 -8.24 -5.52
C TYR A 26 0.90 -7.45 -5.69
N HIS A 27 1.06 -6.75 -6.80
CA HIS A 27 2.26 -5.95 -7.02
C HIS A 27 2.22 -4.72 -6.10
N PRO A 28 3.33 -4.41 -5.37
CA PRO A 28 3.37 -3.22 -4.54
C PRO A 28 3.13 -1.96 -5.36
N THR A 29 2.19 -1.11 -4.90
CA THR A 29 1.87 0.14 -5.58
C THR A 29 2.85 1.24 -5.22
N TYR A 30 3.48 1.13 -4.04
CA TYR A 30 4.52 2.06 -3.65
C TYR A 30 5.49 1.38 -2.67
N TYR A 31 6.76 1.33 -3.00
CA TYR A 31 7.80 0.67 -2.22
C TYR A 31 7.39 -0.80 -2.02
N LYS A 32 7.21 -1.25 -0.76
CA LYS A 32 6.75 -2.62 -0.46
C LYS A 32 5.24 -2.69 -0.17
N TYR A 33 4.54 -1.54 -0.23
CA TYR A 33 3.14 -1.45 0.15
C TYR A 33 2.22 -1.56 -1.06
N ASN A 34 1.12 -2.28 -0.89
CA ASN A 34 0.13 -2.47 -1.94
C ASN A 34 -1.18 -1.83 -1.50
N ASP A 35 -1.55 -0.71 -2.13
CA ASP A 35 -2.78 0.02 -1.83
C ASP A 35 -4.01 -0.87 -1.99
N HIS A 36 -4.01 -1.76 -2.98
CA HIS A 36 -5.14 -2.64 -3.24
C HIS A 36 -5.37 -3.64 -2.11
N PHE A 37 -4.31 -4.09 -1.46
CA PHE A 37 -4.42 -4.95 -0.28
C PHE A 37 -4.83 -4.13 0.95
N ILE A 38 -4.24 -2.95 1.12
CA ILE A 38 -4.39 -2.14 2.32
C ILE A 38 -5.81 -1.58 2.43
N ILE A 39 -6.32 -0.98 1.37
CA ILE A 39 -7.67 -0.39 1.38
C ILE A 39 -8.70 -1.50 1.50
N GLY A 40 -9.56 -1.39 2.50
CA GLY A 40 -10.59 -2.39 2.80
C GLY A 40 -10.22 -3.39 3.89
N ASN A 41 -8.98 -3.39 4.35
CA ASN A 41 -8.53 -4.27 5.43
C ASN A 41 -8.48 -3.54 6.77
N THR A 42 -8.49 -4.30 7.85
CA THR A 42 -8.37 -3.75 9.20
C THR A 42 -6.92 -3.43 9.53
N ALA A 43 -6.70 -2.62 10.57
CA ALA A 43 -5.35 -2.31 11.04
C ALA A 43 -4.60 -3.58 11.44
N GLU A 44 -5.26 -4.54 12.08
CA GLU A 44 -4.65 -5.80 12.49
C GLU A 44 -4.15 -6.60 11.30
N GLU A 45 -4.94 -6.69 10.24
CA GLU A 45 -4.55 -7.40 9.02
C GLU A 45 -3.36 -6.73 8.34
N ILE A 46 -3.32 -5.41 8.33
CA ILE A 46 -2.22 -4.63 7.75
C ILE A 46 -0.94 -4.82 8.57
N ILE A 47 -1.05 -4.78 9.89
CA ILE A 47 0.09 -4.99 10.80
C ILE A 47 0.63 -6.41 10.66
N GLU A 48 -0.24 -7.39 10.47
CA GLU A 48 0.19 -8.77 10.25
C GLU A 48 1.04 -8.91 8.98
N GLU A 49 0.68 -8.18 7.93
CA GLU A 49 1.40 -8.24 6.65
C GLU A 49 2.69 -7.41 6.66
N TYR A 50 2.66 -6.20 7.19
CA TYR A 50 3.76 -5.24 7.06
C TYR A 50 4.48 -4.93 8.37
N GLY A 51 3.95 -5.35 9.51
CA GLY A 51 4.51 -5.03 10.81
C GLY A 51 3.88 -3.80 11.45
N LYS A 52 4.38 -3.44 12.62
CA LYS A 52 3.84 -2.31 13.39
C LYS A 52 4.02 -0.98 12.65
N PHE A 53 3.05 -0.10 12.81
CA PHE A 53 3.16 1.26 12.29
C PHE A 53 4.30 2.02 12.97
N SER A 54 5.00 2.84 12.21
CA SER A 54 6.05 3.72 12.73
C SER A 54 5.44 4.81 13.60
N VAL A 55 4.28 5.34 13.19
CA VAL A 55 3.54 6.36 13.92
C VAL A 55 2.04 6.00 13.87
N VAL A 56 1.35 6.21 14.97
CA VAL A 56 -0.11 6.03 15.04
C VAL A 56 -0.71 7.36 15.47
N ARG A 57 -1.71 7.83 14.74
CA ARG A 57 -2.46 9.04 15.08
C ARG A 57 -3.84 8.65 15.60
N ARG A 58 -4.20 9.19 16.74
CA ARG A 58 -5.48 8.93 17.38
C ARG A 58 -6.29 10.21 17.51
N ASN A 59 -7.62 10.07 17.46
CA ASN A 59 -8.53 11.19 17.68
C ASN A 59 -8.72 11.43 19.19
N GLU A 60 -9.55 12.40 19.56
CA GLU A 60 -9.82 12.76 20.95
C GLU A 60 -10.45 11.59 21.74
N ALA A 61 -11.18 10.71 21.07
CA ALA A 61 -11.78 9.53 21.69
C ALA A 61 -10.78 8.37 21.86
N GLY A 62 -9.52 8.53 21.42
CA GLY A 62 -8.51 7.50 21.50
C GLY A 62 -8.56 6.48 20.36
N GLU A 63 -9.43 6.69 19.39
CA GLU A 63 -9.54 5.80 18.24
C GLU A 63 -8.46 6.13 17.20
N MET A 64 -7.81 5.10 16.66
CA MET A 64 -6.83 5.27 15.62
C MET A 64 -7.51 5.62 14.30
N PHE A 65 -7.16 6.76 13.72
CA PHE A 65 -7.66 7.18 12.42
C PHE A 65 -6.56 7.16 11.34
N CYS A 66 -5.31 7.02 11.72
CA CYS A 66 -4.20 7.01 10.78
C CYS A 66 -3.04 6.18 11.32
N GLY A 67 -2.56 5.25 10.51
CA GLY A 67 -1.33 4.50 10.75
C GLY A 67 -0.30 4.88 9.70
N VAL A 68 0.94 5.06 10.10
CA VAL A 68 1.99 5.58 9.23
C VAL A 68 3.20 4.65 9.23
N TYR A 69 3.67 4.31 8.04
CA TYR A 69 4.94 3.61 7.86
C TYR A 69 5.99 4.57 7.33
N LYS A 70 7.16 4.56 7.95
CA LYS A 70 8.29 5.33 7.47
C LYS A 70 8.95 4.57 6.33
N ILE A 71 9.04 5.19 5.17
CA ILE A 71 9.68 4.59 4.00
C ILE A 71 11.16 4.96 3.95
N ARG A 72 11.48 6.24 4.23
CA ARG A 72 12.84 6.75 4.14
C ARG A 72 13.11 7.79 5.21
N ASP A 73 14.27 7.71 5.85
CA ASP A 73 14.73 8.74 6.77
C ASP A 73 15.16 9.99 6.02
N ASN A 74 15.19 11.10 6.73
CA ASN A 74 15.76 12.32 6.19
C ASN A 74 17.24 12.09 5.86
N THR A 75 17.57 12.33 4.60
CA THR A 75 18.96 12.20 4.12
C THR A 75 19.52 13.59 3.91
N PRO A 76 20.56 14.01 4.67
CA PRO A 76 21.14 15.33 4.45
C PRO A 76 21.80 15.39 3.07
N GLU A 77 21.41 16.38 2.30
CA GLU A 77 22.02 16.64 1.01
C GLU A 77 22.94 17.86 1.12
N LEU A 78 24.05 17.82 0.41
CA LEU A 78 25.07 18.88 0.49
C LEU A 78 24.57 20.24 0.03
N ILE A 79 23.52 20.26 -0.78
CA ILE A 79 23.03 21.49 -1.43
C ILE A 79 21.69 21.95 -0.86
N MET A 80 20.93 21.06 -0.23
CA MET A 80 19.60 21.37 0.29
C MET A 80 19.47 20.95 1.75
N SER A 81 18.90 21.85 2.56
CA SER A 81 18.72 21.62 4.00
C SER A 81 17.26 21.37 4.39
N TYR A 82 16.47 20.85 3.47
CA TYR A 82 15.09 20.50 3.80
C TYR A 82 14.98 19.02 4.17
N ASP A 83 13.94 18.69 4.93
CA ASP A 83 13.63 17.33 5.33
C ASP A 83 13.06 16.58 4.13
N ASN A 84 13.77 15.53 3.68
CA ASN A 84 13.36 14.68 2.56
C ASN A 84 12.89 13.28 2.99
N SER A 85 12.50 13.12 4.25
CA SER A 85 11.92 11.87 4.71
C SER A 85 10.62 11.55 3.96
N LEU A 86 10.30 10.28 3.86
CA LEU A 86 9.14 9.81 3.10
C LEU A 86 8.31 8.88 3.98
N TRP A 87 7.02 9.10 4.02
CA TRP A 87 6.09 8.41 4.89
C TRP A 87 4.88 7.95 4.10
N TYR A 88 4.36 6.77 4.46
CA TYR A 88 3.17 6.18 3.86
C TYR A 88 2.05 6.21 4.90
N GLU A 89 1.05 7.07 4.68
CA GLU A 89 -0.06 7.27 5.60
C GLU A 89 -1.26 6.44 5.18
N ILE A 90 -1.84 5.71 6.11
CA ILE A 90 -3.05 4.90 5.89
C ILE A 90 -4.15 5.48 6.79
N TYR A 91 -5.24 5.93 6.19
CA TYR A 91 -6.36 6.50 6.92
C TYR A 91 -7.44 5.45 7.13
N PHE A 92 -7.99 5.42 8.34
CA PHE A 92 -9.00 4.46 8.77
C PHE A 92 -10.31 5.15 9.11
N GLU A 93 -11.41 4.47 8.81
CA GLU A 93 -12.76 4.85 9.25
C GLU A 93 -13.45 3.57 9.72
N ASP A 94 -13.99 3.59 10.95
CA ASP A 94 -14.60 2.42 11.59
C ASP A 94 -13.68 1.19 11.60
N GLY A 95 -12.37 1.42 11.80
CA GLY A 95 -11.38 0.36 11.89
C GLY A 95 -10.92 -0.23 10.56
N ILE A 96 -11.41 0.30 9.45
CA ILE A 96 -11.08 -0.20 8.10
C ILE A 96 -10.34 0.89 7.33
N ALA A 97 -9.27 0.50 6.64
CA ALA A 97 -8.50 1.43 5.80
C ALA A 97 -9.34 1.88 4.61
N ILE A 98 -9.47 3.19 4.44
CA ILE A 98 -10.28 3.79 3.39
C ILE A 98 -9.45 4.53 2.34
N SER A 99 -8.27 5.01 2.72
CA SER A 99 -7.40 5.74 1.79
C SER A 99 -5.95 5.70 2.24
N VAL A 100 -5.05 5.97 1.31
CA VAL A 100 -3.62 6.05 1.56
C VAL A 100 -3.08 7.34 0.95
N ARG A 101 -2.00 7.86 1.55
CA ARG A 101 -1.36 9.09 1.09
C ARG A 101 0.14 9.01 1.34
N LEU A 102 0.91 9.59 0.44
CA LEU A 102 2.34 9.78 0.64
C LEU A 102 2.59 11.16 1.21
N GLN A 103 3.39 11.22 2.27
CA GLN A 103 3.79 12.45 2.91
C GLN A 103 5.31 12.59 2.83
N ARG A 104 5.76 13.73 2.34
CA ARG A 104 7.19 14.07 2.31
C ARG A 104 7.49 15.09 3.37
N GLY A 105 8.71 15.01 3.92
CA GLY A 105 9.16 15.94 4.93
C GLY A 105 8.86 15.48 6.34
N TRP A 106 9.13 16.37 7.28
CA TRP A 106 9.01 16.04 8.70
C TRP A 106 7.59 15.65 9.09
N TYR A 107 7.51 14.56 9.83
CA TYR A 107 6.24 14.02 10.28
C TYR A 107 6.29 13.81 11.79
N GLY A 108 5.32 14.31 12.51
CA GLY A 108 5.23 14.14 13.94
C GLY A 108 4.99 15.43 14.69
N GLY A 109 4.45 16.36 13.98
CA GLY A 109 4.07 17.65 14.55
C GLY A 109 2.97 17.56 15.59
#